data_344687e999a3dc1180b4822cd8054c63
#
_entry.id   344687e999a3dc1180b4822cd8054c63
#
_cell.length_a   1.000
_cell.length_b   1.000
_cell.length_c   1.000
_cell.angle_alpha   90.00
_cell.angle_beta   90.00
_cell.angle_gamma   90.00
#
_symmetry.space_group_name_H-M   'P 1'
#
loop_
_entity.id
_entity.type
_entity.pdbx_description
1 polymer ?
#
loop_
_entity_poly.entity_id
_entity_poly.type
_entity_poly.pdbx_seq_one_letter_code
_entity_poly.pdbx_strand_id
1 'polypeptide(L)'
;RVLEALNRVLEYLGGQMGLVSPILFAMIGIATFRALRRGVRGEGDSRRTVLAGIALVVFGTFVLSSLRRHVEANWPAPAYVAGIALLGAAAWGDRGRRWLRWGLWLGAALVAVIYVQALAPLLPIDARRDPIAQGHGWESLASVTDGARAGLLAAGCPSVHVATNRYQEASELAFHLPDHPDVFSLNVRRRSNQYAIWPGFEETAIAGDCLVFVDIDDAGARRISEILGSRFDSMAEIGPTQRRRGPGVTADYRLWGFTGWTGEPLALSP
;
A
#
# COMPACT_ATOMS: atom_id res chain seq x y z
N ARG A 1 -21.78 -1.44 -15.34
CA ARG A 1 -21.89 -1.14 -13.89
C ARG A 1 -22.14 -2.39 -13.05
N VAL A 2 -23.13 -3.28 -13.38
CA VAL A 2 -23.39 -4.52 -12.62
C VAL A 2 -22.23 -5.50 -12.73
N LEU A 3 -21.71 -5.73 -13.93
CA LEU A 3 -20.56 -6.63 -14.17
C LEU A 3 -19.30 -6.13 -13.47
N GLU A 4 -19.04 -4.83 -13.46
CA GLU A 4 -17.91 -4.24 -12.74
C GLU A 4 -18.03 -4.42 -11.21
N ALA A 5 -19.24 -4.25 -10.66
CA ALA A 5 -19.49 -4.51 -9.25
C ALA A 5 -19.27 -5.99 -8.90
N LEU A 6 -19.76 -6.90 -9.76
CA LEU A 6 -19.56 -8.34 -9.59
C LEU A 6 -18.06 -8.70 -9.64
N ASN A 7 -17.32 -8.16 -10.60
CA ASN A 7 -15.88 -8.38 -10.70
C ASN A 7 -15.15 -7.93 -9.45
N ARG A 8 -15.46 -6.73 -8.91
CA ARG A 8 -14.86 -6.25 -7.66
C ARG A 8 -15.15 -7.15 -6.46
N VAL A 9 -16.37 -7.70 -6.36
CA VAL A 9 -16.72 -8.67 -5.32
C VAL A 9 -15.92 -9.96 -5.49
N LEU A 10 -15.79 -10.46 -6.72
CA LEU A 10 -15.00 -11.67 -7.01
C LEU A 10 -13.51 -11.46 -6.73
N GLU A 11 -12.95 -10.30 -7.09
CA GLU A 11 -11.57 -9.91 -6.73
C GLU A 11 -11.38 -9.86 -5.22
N TYR A 12 -12.31 -9.23 -4.50
CA TYR A 12 -12.28 -9.20 -3.04
C TYR A 12 -12.30 -10.59 -2.43
N LEU A 13 -13.26 -11.45 -2.83
CA LEU A 13 -13.37 -12.81 -2.30
C LEU A 13 -12.16 -13.67 -2.71
N GLY A 14 -11.67 -13.52 -3.93
CA GLY A 14 -10.46 -14.18 -4.42
C GLY A 14 -9.22 -13.77 -3.61
N GLY A 15 -9.09 -12.48 -3.30
CA GLY A 15 -8.05 -11.96 -2.41
C GLY A 15 -8.10 -12.57 -1.02
N GLN A 16 -9.31 -12.73 -0.43
CA GLN A 16 -9.46 -13.37 0.87
C GLN A 16 -9.04 -14.86 0.83
N MET A 17 -9.43 -15.58 -0.22
CA MET A 17 -9.00 -16.97 -0.40
C MET A 17 -7.49 -17.11 -0.60
N GLY A 18 -6.85 -16.14 -1.26
CA GLY A 18 -5.40 -16.08 -1.41
C GLY A 18 -4.66 -15.84 -0.10
N LEU A 19 -5.21 -15.00 0.78
CA LEU A 19 -4.58 -14.66 2.06
C LEU A 19 -4.52 -15.82 3.06
N VAL A 20 -5.62 -16.60 3.19
CA VAL A 20 -5.73 -17.62 4.24
C VAL A 20 -5.90 -19.05 3.71
N SER A 21 -5.86 -19.27 2.44
CA SER A 21 -6.26 -20.43 1.64
C SER A 21 -7.79 -20.59 1.48
N PRO A 22 -8.24 -21.08 0.33
CA PRO A 22 -9.67 -21.28 0.05
C PRO A 22 -10.36 -22.18 1.07
N ILE A 23 -9.67 -23.22 1.52
CA ILE A 23 -10.19 -24.19 2.49
C ILE A 23 -10.41 -23.54 3.85
N LEU A 24 -9.41 -22.84 4.37
CA LEU A 24 -9.52 -22.16 5.66
C LEU A 24 -10.57 -21.04 5.61
N PHE A 25 -10.62 -20.29 4.53
CA PHE A 25 -11.63 -19.25 4.34
C PHE A 25 -13.05 -19.83 4.42
N ALA A 26 -13.32 -20.93 3.71
CA ALA A 26 -14.60 -21.61 3.77
C ALA A 26 -14.92 -22.16 5.17
N MET A 27 -13.92 -22.75 5.85
CA MET A 27 -14.10 -23.28 7.20
C MET A 27 -14.35 -22.19 8.24
N ILE A 28 -13.69 -21.04 8.13
CA ILE A 28 -13.97 -19.85 8.95
C ILE A 28 -15.40 -19.38 8.74
N GLY A 29 -15.86 -19.29 7.49
CA GLY A 29 -17.24 -18.95 7.15
C GLY A 29 -18.25 -19.93 7.78
N ILE A 30 -17.98 -21.23 7.68
CA ILE A 30 -18.82 -22.27 8.29
C ILE A 30 -18.85 -22.16 9.82
N ALA A 31 -17.69 -21.93 10.46
CA ALA A 31 -17.60 -21.78 11.91
C ALA A 31 -18.38 -20.54 12.38
N THR A 32 -18.21 -19.42 11.69
CA THR A 32 -18.93 -18.16 11.96
C THR A 32 -20.44 -18.34 11.81
N PHE A 33 -20.88 -18.92 10.70
CA PHE A 33 -22.30 -19.17 10.46
C PHE A 33 -22.93 -20.10 11.53
N ARG A 34 -22.22 -21.18 11.89
CA ARG A 34 -22.71 -22.12 12.93
C ARG A 34 -22.80 -21.43 14.30
N ALA A 35 -21.84 -20.62 14.66
CA ALA A 35 -21.84 -19.89 15.92
C ALA A 35 -22.99 -18.88 15.97
N LEU A 36 -23.19 -18.11 14.91
CA LEU A 36 -24.28 -17.14 14.81
C LEU A 36 -25.66 -17.82 14.87
N ARG A 37 -25.85 -18.89 14.08
CA ARG A 37 -27.14 -19.63 14.04
C ARG A 37 -27.52 -20.20 15.40
N ARG A 38 -26.55 -20.75 16.14
CA ARG A 38 -26.77 -21.25 17.50
C ARG A 38 -27.08 -20.11 18.47
N GLY A 39 -26.36 -19.00 18.37
CA GLY A 39 -26.61 -17.82 19.21
C GLY A 39 -28.02 -17.26 19.03
N VAL A 40 -28.47 -17.09 17.78
CA VAL A 40 -29.84 -16.62 17.47
C VAL A 40 -30.93 -17.56 17.99
N ARG A 41 -30.62 -18.85 18.07
CA ARG A 41 -31.57 -19.84 18.65
C ARG A 41 -31.54 -19.95 20.16
N GLY A 42 -30.66 -19.18 20.84
CA GLY A 42 -30.48 -19.30 22.27
C GLY A 42 -29.75 -20.57 22.72
N GLU A 43 -29.19 -21.35 21.78
CA GLU A 43 -28.50 -22.63 22.03
C GLU A 43 -26.98 -22.48 22.10
N GLY A 44 -26.49 -21.27 21.92
CA GLY A 44 -25.07 -20.97 21.73
C GLY A 44 -24.43 -20.32 22.94
N ASP A 45 -23.07 -20.44 23.01
CA ASP A 45 -22.23 -19.64 23.89
C ASP A 45 -22.25 -18.17 23.42
N SER A 46 -22.59 -17.25 24.30
CA SER A 46 -22.66 -15.81 24.03
C SER A 46 -21.35 -15.25 23.50
N ARG A 47 -20.19 -15.73 24.00
CA ARG A 47 -18.86 -15.32 23.54
C ARG A 47 -18.65 -15.66 22.06
N ARG A 48 -19.03 -16.88 21.65
CA ARG A 48 -18.93 -17.30 20.23
C ARG A 48 -19.90 -16.52 19.35
N THR A 49 -21.06 -16.18 19.86
CA THR A 49 -22.04 -15.36 19.13
C THR A 49 -21.52 -13.94 18.90
N VAL A 50 -20.88 -13.33 19.90
CA VAL A 50 -20.25 -12.01 19.76
C VAL A 50 -19.10 -12.05 18.72
N LEU A 51 -18.20 -13.04 18.81
CA LEU A 51 -17.14 -13.20 17.82
C LEU A 51 -17.69 -13.39 16.40
N ALA A 52 -18.76 -14.16 16.25
CA ALA A 52 -19.41 -14.35 14.95
C ALA A 52 -20.04 -13.05 14.43
N GLY A 53 -20.63 -12.25 15.29
CA GLY A 53 -21.14 -10.93 14.97
C GLY A 53 -20.03 -9.98 14.48
N ILE A 54 -18.91 -9.93 15.19
CA ILE A 54 -17.74 -9.11 14.80
C ILE A 54 -17.22 -9.54 13.42
N ALA A 55 -16.97 -10.83 13.22
CA ALA A 55 -16.48 -11.34 11.93
C ALA A 55 -17.47 -11.00 10.80
N LEU A 56 -18.77 -11.23 11.00
CA LEU A 56 -19.80 -10.98 10.01
C LEU A 56 -19.92 -9.49 9.66
N VAL A 57 -19.93 -8.61 10.66
CA VAL A 57 -20.05 -7.16 10.44
C VAL A 57 -18.86 -6.65 9.64
N VAL A 58 -17.63 -7.02 10.03
CA VAL A 58 -16.42 -6.56 9.33
C VAL A 58 -16.38 -7.11 7.89
N PHE A 59 -16.52 -8.43 7.68
CA PHE A 59 -16.55 -9.00 6.33
C PHE A 59 -17.69 -8.44 5.49
N GLY A 60 -18.89 -8.34 6.07
CA GLY A 60 -20.07 -7.81 5.40
C GLY A 60 -19.89 -6.36 4.96
N THR A 61 -19.30 -5.51 5.80
CA THR A 61 -18.99 -4.12 5.47
C THR A 61 -18.08 -4.03 4.25
N PHE A 62 -17.04 -4.87 4.18
CA PHE A 62 -16.12 -4.84 3.05
C PHE A 62 -16.71 -5.49 1.79
N VAL A 63 -17.55 -6.53 1.90
CA VAL A 63 -18.33 -7.04 0.77
C VAL A 63 -19.25 -5.95 0.20
N LEU A 64 -19.98 -5.23 1.04
CA LEU A 64 -20.85 -4.12 0.60
C LEU A 64 -20.04 -2.97 0.00
N SER A 65 -18.88 -2.66 0.57
CA SER A 65 -17.96 -1.64 0.04
C SER A 65 -17.42 -2.02 -1.33
N SER A 66 -17.12 -3.31 -1.56
CA SER A 66 -16.58 -3.80 -2.84
C SER A 66 -17.57 -3.66 -4.00
N LEU A 67 -18.87 -3.55 -3.73
CA LEU A 67 -19.87 -3.25 -4.77
C LEU A 67 -19.65 -1.87 -5.39
N ARG A 68 -19.09 -0.92 -4.65
CA ARG A 68 -18.94 0.49 -5.07
C ARG A 68 -17.51 0.90 -5.41
N ARG A 69 -16.52 0.31 -4.75
CA ARG A 69 -15.10 0.66 -4.88
C ARG A 69 -14.20 -0.55 -4.70
N HIS A 70 -12.97 -0.45 -5.17
CA HIS A 70 -11.93 -1.45 -4.88
C HIS A 70 -11.67 -1.51 -3.38
N VAL A 71 -11.51 -2.73 -2.85
CA VAL A 71 -11.20 -3.03 -1.45
C VAL A 71 -9.92 -3.84 -1.40
N GLU A 72 -8.93 -3.35 -0.70
CA GLU A 72 -7.68 -4.08 -0.50
C GLU A 72 -7.91 -5.35 0.32
N ALA A 73 -7.23 -6.43 -0.05
CA ALA A 73 -7.44 -7.74 0.55
C ALA A 73 -7.12 -7.79 2.06
N ASN A 74 -6.23 -6.93 2.55
CA ASN A 74 -5.82 -6.86 3.96
C ASN A 74 -6.75 -6.04 4.86
N TRP A 75 -7.68 -5.25 4.30
CA TRP A 75 -8.54 -4.40 5.13
C TRP A 75 -9.47 -5.17 6.08
N PRO A 76 -10.03 -6.33 5.73
CA PRO A 76 -10.84 -7.12 6.67
C PRO A 76 -10.01 -7.96 7.64
N ALA A 77 -8.70 -7.77 7.75
CA ALA A 77 -7.82 -8.53 8.65
C ALA A 77 -8.35 -8.64 10.10
N PRO A 78 -8.95 -7.60 10.72
CA PRO A 78 -9.52 -7.72 12.06
C PRO A 78 -10.61 -8.79 12.20
N ALA A 79 -11.36 -9.09 11.13
CA ALA A 79 -12.36 -10.14 11.13
C ALA A 79 -11.76 -11.54 11.30
N TYR A 80 -10.53 -11.74 10.82
CA TYR A 80 -9.84 -13.02 10.94
C TYR A 80 -9.47 -13.35 12.37
N VAL A 81 -9.23 -12.39 13.23
CA VAL A 81 -8.97 -12.62 14.66
C VAL A 81 -10.18 -13.37 15.29
N ALA A 82 -11.37 -12.85 15.07
CA ALA A 82 -12.61 -13.50 15.53
C ALA A 82 -12.89 -14.81 14.79
N GLY A 83 -12.69 -14.83 13.46
CA GLY A 83 -12.95 -16.01 12.62
C GLY A 83 -12.02 -17.18 12.94
N ILE A 84 -10.73 -16.95 13.19
CA ILE A 84 -9.76 -17.99 13.56
C ILE A 84 -10.07 -18.53 14.96
N ALA A 85 -10.42 -17.66 15.91
CA ALA A 85 -10.85 -18.10 17.24
C ALA A 85 -12.08 -19.03 17.15
N LEU A 86 -13.06 -18.71 16.30
CA LEU A 86 -14.22 -19.54 16.05
C LEU A 86 -13.87 -20.86 15.36
N LEU A 87 -12.94 -20.82 14.39
CA LEU A 87 -12.44 -22.02 13.70
C LEU A 87 -11.81 -23.00 14.69
N GLY A 88 -10.95 -22.49 15.60
CA GLY A 88 -10.29 -23.29 16.65
C GLY A 88 -11.28 -23.82 17.70
N ALA A 89 -12.29 -23.03 18.06
CA ALA A 89 -13.30 -23.41 19.04
C ALA A 89 -14.40 -24.33 18.47
N ALA A 90 -14.48 -24.52 17.15
CA ALA A 90 -15.52 -25.34 16.53
C ALA A 90 -15.24 -26.84 16.72
N ALA A 91 -16.29 -27.61 17.02
CA ALA A 91 -16.20 -29.05 17.04
C ALA A 91 -16.22 -29.59 15.60
N TRP A 92 -15.09 -30.10 15.16
CA TRP A 92 -14.92 -30.73 13.87
C TRP A 92 -14.85 -32.24 14.02
N GLY A 93 -15.74 -32.99 13.33
CA GLY A 93 -15.60 -34.44 13.19
C GLY A 93 -14.37 -34.81 12.35
N ASP A 94 -14.08 -36.11 12.19
CA ASP A 94 -12.85 -36.59 11.50
C ASP A 94 -12.68 -36.01 10.11
N ARG A 95 -13.77 -35.90 9.34
CA ARG A 95 -13.77 -35.27 8.02
C ARG A 95 -13.38 -33.79 8.09
N GLY A 96 -13.95 -33.05 9.04
CA GLY A 96 -13.63 -31.64 9.23
C GLY A 96 -12.19 -31.42 9.68
N ARG A 97 -11.67 -32.23 10.60
CA ARG A 97 -10.25 -32.21 11.01
C ARG A 97 -9.32 -32.50 9.84
N ARG A 98 -9.71 -33.38 8.92
CA ARG A 98 -8.95 -33.65 7.69
C ARG A 98 -8.89 -32.43 6.79
N TRP A 99 -10.02 -31.78 6.55
CA TRP A 99 -10.08 -30.53 5.78
C TRP A 99 -9.30 -29.40 6.42
N LEU A 100 -9.33 -29.26 7.75
CA LEU A 100 -8.54 -28.28 8.48
C LEU A 100 -7.05 -28.50 8.26
N ARG A 101 -6.57 -29.74 8.36
CA ARG A 101 -5.16 -30.06 8.07
C ARG A 101 -4.77 -29.73 6.63
N TRP A 102 -5.58 -30.09 5.66
CA TRP A 102 -5.35 -29.72 4.25
C TRP A 102 -5.36 -28.21 4.05
N GLY A 103 -6.26 -27.49 4.69
CA GLY A 103 -6.30 -26.02 4.65
C GLY A 103 -5.06 -25.38 5.22
N LEU A 104 -4.53 -25.91 6.33
CA LEU A 104 -3.27 -25.43 6.94
C LEU A 104 -2.06 -25.72 6.03
N TRP A 105 -1.95 -26.93 5.48
CA TRP A 105 -0.87 -27.26 4.55
C TRP A 105 -0.92 -26.42 3.28
N LEU A 106 -2.11 -26.21 2.71
CA LEU A 106 -2.26 -25.34 1.55
C LEU A 106 -1.89 -23.90 1.88
N GLY A 107 -2.32 -23.38 3.04
CA GLY A 107 -1.93 -22.06 3.50
C GLY A 107 -0.42 -21.92 3.68
N ALA A 108 0.21 -22.90 4.32
CA ALA A 108 1.68 -22.91 4.47
C ALA A 108 2.40 -22.95 3.11
N ALA A 109 1.89 -23.74 2.15
CA ALA A 109 2.45 -23.80 0.80
C ALA A 109 2.32 -22.45 0.06
N LEU A 110 1.16 -21.79 0.17
CA LEU A 110 0.96 -20.46 -0.42
C LEU A 110 1.92 -19.42 0.17
N VAL A 111 2.08 -19.43 1.49
CA VAL A 111 3.05 -18.56 2.19
C VAL A 111 4.47 -18.87 1.72
N ALA A 112 4.85 -20.14 1.62
CA ALA A 112 6.17 -20.55 1.15
C ALA A 112 6.45 -20.05 -0.28
N VAL A 113 5.45 -20.15 -1.19
CA VAL A 113 5.56 -19.61 -2.56
C VAL A 113 5.81 -18.11 -2.55
N ILE A 114 5.08 -17.36 -1.71
CA ILE A 114 5.25 -15.90 -1.57
C ILE A 114 6.67 -15.57 -1.07
N TYR A 115 7.15 -16.25 -0.03
CA TYR A 115 8.50 -16.04 0.49
C TYR A 115 9.58 -16.39 -0.53
N VAL A 116 9.43 -17.52 -1.23
CA VAL A 116 10.36 -17.92 -2.29
C VAL A 116 10.38 -16.88 -3.40
N GLN A 117 9.20 -16.41 -3.84
CA GLN A 117 9.09 -15.35 -4.85
C GLN A 117 9.70 -14.02 -4.35
N ALA A 118 9.62 -13.72 -3.05
CA ALA A 118 10.24 -12.54 -2.46
C ALA A 118 11.78 -12.61 -2.48
N LEU A 119 12.35 -13.77 -2.18
CA LEU A 119 13.80 -13.98 -2.17
C LEU A 119 14.38 -14.18 -3.58
N ALA A 120 13.68 -14.95 -4.42
CA ALA A 120 14.10 -15.24 -5.78
C ALA A 120 12.89 -15.23 -6.72
N PRO A 121 12.87 -14.36 -7.75
CA PRO A 121 11.72 -14.23 -8.66
C PRO A 121 11.65 -15.44 -9.60
N LEU A 122 11.09 -16.56 -9.13
CA LEU A 122 10.95 -17.79 -9.88
C LEU A 122 9.73 -17.80 -10.81
N LEU A 123 8.66 -17.10 -10.43
CA LEU A 123 7.47 -17.01 -11.26
C LEU A 123 7.69 -16.01 -12.39
N PRO A 124 7.31 -16.33 -13.64
CA PRO A 124 7.46 -15.45 -14.78
C PRO A 124 6.38 -14.34 -14.78
N ILE A 125 6.34 -13.57 -13.73
CA ILE A 125 5.43 -12.43 -13.56
C ILE A 125 6.18 -11.16 -13.96
N ASP A 126 5.57 -10.33 -14.80
CA ASP A 126 6.10 -9.00 -15.11
C ASP A 126 6.32 -8.20 -13.82
N ALA A 127 7.53 -7.66 -13.63
CA ALA A 127 7.90 -6.96 -12.39
C ALA A 127 6.99 -5.75 -12.08
N ARG A 128 6.39 -5.13 -13.10
CA ARG A 128 5.41 -4.05 -12.91
C ARG A 128 4.08 -4.52 -12.33
N ARG A 129 3.76 -5.81 -12.50
CA ARG A 129 2.51 -6.45 -12.05
C ARG A 129 2.71 -7.35 -10.83
N ASP A 130 3.95 -7.65 -10.46
CA ASP A 130 4.29 -8.46 -9.31
C ASP A 130 4.17 -7.61 -8.03
N PRO A 131 3.18 -7.87 -7.14
CA PRO A 131 3.03 -7.12 -5.89
C PRO A 131 4.26 -7.20 -5.00
N ILE A 132 5.01 -8.31 -5.07
CA ILE A 132 6.22 -8.52 -4.28
C ILE A 132 7.36 -7.67 -4.83
N ALA A 133 7.46 -7.52 -6.14
CA ALA A 133 8.47 -6.68 -6.78
C ALA A 133 8.30 -5.20 -6.40
N GLN A 134 7.08 -4.76 -6.04
CA GLN A 134 6.82 -3.39 -5.60
C GLN A 134 7.54 -3.02 -4.28
N GLY A 135 7.92 -4.00 -3.47
CA GLY A 135 8.74 -3.78 -2.26
C GLY A 135 10.24 -3.65 -2.51
N HIS A 136 10.70 -3.72 -3.77
CA HIS A 136 12.13 -3.74 -4.09
C HIS A 136 12.57 -2.51 -4.90
N GLY A 137 13.88 -2.22 -4.84
CA GLY A 137 14.53 -1.20 -5.66
C GLY A 137 14.42 0.22 -5.11
N TRP A 138 13.92 0.39 -3.90
CA TRP A 138 13.81 1.70 -3.25
C TRP A 138 15.18 2.30 -2.92
N GLU A 139 16.16 1.49 -2.55
CA GLU A 139 17.56 1.92 -2.32
C GLU A 139 18.16 2.59 -3.56
N SER A 140 17.90 2.03 -4.75
CA SER A 140 18.42 2.64 -5.99
C SER A 140 17.75 3.97 -6.30
N LEU A 141 16.44 4.10 -6.06
CA LEU A 141 15.74 5.37 -6.22
C LEU A 141 16.23 6.41 -5.20
N ALA A 142 16.42 6.00 -3.94
CA ALA A 142 16.96 6.85 -2.89
C ALA A 142 18.38 7.33 -3.24
N SER A 143 19.25 6.46 -3.74
CA SER A 143 20.60 6.82 -4.16
C SER A 143 20.62 7.88 -5.27
N VAL A 144 19.74 7.74 -6.28
CA VAL A 144 19.62 8.75 -7.34
C VAL A 144 19.08 10.07 -6.79
N THR A 145 18.10 9.99 -5.88
CA THR A 145 17.52 11.17 -5.21
C THR A 145 18.54 11.88 -4.33
N ASP A 146 19.37 11.14 -3.61
CA ASP A 146 20.45 11.70 -2.79
C ASP A 146 21.53 12.36 -3.64
N GLY A 147 21.89 11.76 -4.78
CA GLY A 147 22.77 12.37 -5.76
C GLY A 147 22.22 13.70 -6.30
N ALA A 148 20.91 13.78 -6.53
CA ALA A 148 20.24 15.02 -6.94
C ALA A 148 20.28 16.08 -5.83
N ARG A 149 20.04 15.70 -4.57
CA ARG A 149 20.19 16.58 -3.39
C ARG A 149 21.61 17.13 -3.28
N ALA A 150 22.61 16.24 -3.36
CA ALA A 150 24.01 16.61 -3.29
C ALA A 150 24.40 17.58 -4.43
N GLY A 151 23.88 17.36 -5.63
CA GLY A 151 24.08 18.24 -6.76
C GLY A 151 23.55 19.66 -6.53
N LEU A 152 22.36 19.80 -5.98
CA LEU A 152 21.75 21.09 -5.63
C LEU A 152 22.52 21.78 -4.49
N LEU A 153 22.92 21.05 -3.46
CA LEU A 153 23.75 21.58 -2.38
C LEU A 153 25.11 22.12 -2.93
N ALA A 154 25.75 21.35 -3.81
CA ALA A 154 27.00 21.77 -4.46
C ALA A 154 26.83 23.01 -5.38
N ALA A 155 25.61 23.17 -5.93
CA ALA A 155 25.27 24.37 -6.73
C ALA A 155 24.93 25.61 -5.87
N GLY A 156 25.00 25.51 -4.53
CA GLY A 156 24.84 26.64 -3.62
C GLY A 156 23.47 26.73 -2.94
N CYS A 157 22.62 25.69 -3.02
CA CYS A 157 21.38 25.65 -2.26
C CYS A 157 21.64 25.64 -0.75
N PRO A 158 21.03 26.51 0.05
CA PRO A 158 21.25 26.55 1.50
C PRO A 158 20.68 25.29 2.19
N SER A 159 19.55 24.80 1.74
CA SER A 159 18.93 23.54 2.16
C SER A 159 18.23 22.89 0.97
N VAL A 160 18.17 21.55 0.95
CA VAL A 160 17.50 20.79 -0.11
C VAL A 160 16.54 19.80 0.50
N HIS A 161 15.27 20.04 0.25
CA HIS A 161 14.18 19.18 0.66
C HIS A 161 13.84 18.16 -0.43
N VAL A 162 13.11 17.09 -0.05
CA VAL A 162 12.61 16.07 -0.98
C VAL A 162 11.09 16.00 -0.88
N ALA A 163 10.42 16.00 -2.01
CA ALA A 163 8.97 15.78 -2.06
C ALA A 163 8.59 14.76 -3.14
N THR A 164 7.47 14.09 -2.89
CA THR A 164 6.79 13.22 -3.85
C THR A 164 5.30 13.55 -3.88
N ASN A 165 4.54 13.01 -4.82
CA ASN A 165 3.09 13.19 -4.80
C ASN A 165 2.38 12.11 -3.98
N ARG A 166 3.05 10.98 -3.67
CA ARG A 166 2.43 9.84 -2.98
C ARG A 166 3.11 9.59 -1.65
N TYR A 167 2.31 9.34 -0.63
CA TYR A 167 2.85 9.03 0.70
C TYR A 167 3.68 7.74 0.73
N GLN A 168 3.41 6.77 -0.17
CA GLN A 168 4.20 5.54 -0.27
C GLN A 168 5.65 5.87 -0.66
N GLU A 169 5.83 6.65 -1.74
CA GLU A 169 7.14 7.08 -2.19
C GLU A 169 7.83 7.96 -1.14
N ALA A 170 7.09 8.85 -0.48
CA ALA A 170 7.63 9.68 0.59
C ALA A 170 8.16 8.84 1.75
N SER A 171 7.39 7.84 2.19
CA SER A 171 7.79 6.95 3.29
C SER A 171 9.01 6.10 2.94
N GLU A 172 9.05 5.56 1.72
CA GLU A 172 10.16 4.72 1.27
C GLU A 172 11.45 5.56 1.08
N LEU A 173 11.35 6.76 0.50
CA LEU A 173 12.50 7.65 0.38
C LEU A 173 13.00 8.12 1.75
N ALA A 174 12.13 8.50 2.68
CA ALA A 174 12.50 8.86 4.05
C ALA A 174 13.24 7.71 4.76
N PHE A 175 12.85 6.46 4.50
CA PHE A 175 13.49 5.29 5.09
C PHE A 175 14.84 4.95 4.43
N HIS A 176 14.95 5.08 3.10
CA HIS A 176 16.13 4.64 2.35
C HIS A 176 17.16 5.72 2.08
N LEU A 177 16.84 7.00 2.27
CA LEU A 177 17.84 8.07 2.21
C LEU A 177 18.82 7.98 3.39
N PRO A 178 20.14 8.24 3.20
CA PRO A 178 21.17 7.96 4.21
C PRO A 178 20.97 8.69 5.54
N ASP A 179 20.44 9.91 5.51
CA ASP A 179 20.22 10.77 6.67
C ASP A 179 18.79 10.69 7.23
N HIS A 180 17.93 9.83 6.65
CA HIS A 180 16.51 9.68 7.00
C HIS A 180 15.78 11.02 7.14
N PRO A 181 15.84 11.89 6.12
CA PRO A 181 15.24 13.21 6.20
C PRO A 181 13.72 13.15 6.16
N ASP A 182 13.10 14.24 6.57
CA ASP A 182 11.68 14.44 6.27
C ASP A 182 11.47 14.52 4.75
N VAL A 183 10.64 13.64 4.21
CA VAL A 183 10.22 13.65 2.81
C VAL A 183 8.76 14.01 2.73
N PHE A 184 8.43 15.06 1.99
CA PHE A 184 7.08 15.61 1.93
C PHE A 184 6.20 14.88 0.91
N SER A 185 4.96 14.62 1.26
CA SER A 185 3.95 14.14 0.31
C SER A 185 3.03 15.30 -0.08
N LEU A 186 3.09 15.73 -1.35
CA LEU A 186 2.27 16.82 -1.87
C LEU A 186 0.79 16.46 -1.98
N ASN A 187 0.48 15.19 -2.10
CA ASN A 187 -0.87 14.61 -2.05
C ASN A 187 -1.89 15.23 -3.02
N VAL A 188 -1.42 15.76 -4.14
CA VAL A 188 -2.26 16.47 -5.15
C VAL A 188 -3.28 15.53 -5.76
N ARG A 189 -4.56 15.90 -5.68
CA ARG A 189 -5.71 15.10 -6.16
C ARG A 189 -5.76 13.68 -5.60
N ARG A 190 -5.30 13.50 -4.37
CA ARG A 190 -5.29 12.22 -3.68
C ARG A 190 -6.08 12.30 -2.38
N ARG A 191 -6.42 11.13 -1.82
CA ARG A 191 -7.07 11.06 -0.52
C ARG A 191 -6.12 11.57 0.56
N SER A 192 -6.65 12.41 1.47
CA SER A 192 -5.91 12.81 2.67
C SER A 192 -5.43 11.58 3.46
N ASN A 193 -4.23 11.67 3.96
CA ASN A 193 -3.54 10.63 4.73
C ASN A 193 -2.75 11.29 5.88
N GLN A 194 -1.90 10.53 6.57
CA GLN A 194 -1.13 11.04 7.71
C GLN A 194 -0.23 12.23 7.36
N TYR A 195 0.34 12.27 6.16
CA TYR A 195 1.17 13.40 5.71
C TYR A 195 0.40 14.72 5.60
N ALA A 196 -0.93 14.68 5.46
CA ALA A 196 -1.76 15.89 5.45
C ALA A 196 -1.98 16.48 6.86
N ILE A 197 -1.53 15.79 7.92
CA ILE A 197 -1.62 16.23 9.32
C ILE A 197 -0.27 16.70 9.84
N TRP A 198 0.83 16.16 9.32
CA TRP A 198 2.19 16.58 9.65
C TRP A 198 2.55 17.89 8.96
N PRO A 199 3.53 18.65 9.49
CA PRO A 199 4.03 19.83 8.80
C PRO A 199 4.44 19.51 7.36
N GLY A 200 3.94 20.30 6.43
CA GLY A 200 4.26 20.17 5.01
C GLY A 200 5.54 20.89 4.62
N PHE A 201 5.87 20.87 3.33
CA PHE A 201 7.01 21.60 2.80
C PHE A 201 6.94 23.11 3.12
N GLU A 202 5.78 23.72 2.91
CA GLU A 202 5.57 25.17 3.09
C GLU A 202 5.75 25.63 4.54
N GLU A 203 5.51 24.75 5.50
CA GLU A 203 5.63 25.01 6.92
C GLU A 203 7.04 24.79 7.45
N THR A 204 7.86 24.06 6.69
CA THR A 204 9.21 23.64 7.09
C THR A 204 10.31 24.41 6.34
N ALA A 205 10.13 24.66 5.05
CA ALA A 205 11.11 25.32 4.18
C ALA A 205 11.16 26.83 4.42
N ILE A 206 12.31 27.43 4.10
CA ILE A 206 12.54 28.87 4.18
C ILE A 206 12.76 29.39 2.75
N ALA A 207 12.35 30.63 2.49
CA ALA A 207 12.60 31.26 1.20
C ALA A 207 14.08 31.18 0.80
N GLY A 208 14.34 30.75 -0.43
CA GLY A 208 15.69 30.43 -0.93
C GLY A 208 16.05 28.94 -0.88
N ASP A 209 15.31 28.10 -0.12
CA ASP A 209 15.54 26.66 -0.10
C ASP A 209 15.23 26.01 -1.46
N CYS A 210 15.77 24.83 -1.64
CA CYS A 210 15.64 24.04 -2.86
C CYS A 210 14.84 22.77 -2.62
N LEU A 211 14.31 22.20 -3.71
CA LEU A 211 13.47 20.99 -3.65
C LEU A 211 13.90 20.01 -4.74
N VAL A 212 14.02 18.74 -4.38
CA VAL A 212 14.01 17.61 -5.33
C VAL A 212 12.60 17.02 -5.31
N PHE A 213 11.89 17.08 -6.43
CA PHE A 213 10.60 16.42 -6.60
C PHE A 213 10.80 15.11 -7.37
N VAL A 214 10.27 14.02 -6.83
CA VAL A 214 10.36 12.65 -7.38
C VAL A 214 8.97 12.08 -7.50
N ASP A 215 8.57 11.67 -8.69
CA ASP A 215 7.27 10.98 -8.86
C ASP A 215 7.34 9.98 -10.02
N ILE A 216 6.33 9.12 -10.13
CA ILE A 216 6.17 8.23 -11.27
C ILE A 216 6.13 9.06 -12.55
N ASP A 217 6.87 8.62 -13.59
CA ASP A 217 6.92 9.34 -14.87
C ASP A 217 5.58 9.25 -15.62
N ASP A 218 4.69 10.16 -15.29
CA ASP A 218 3.39 10.31 -15.93
C ASP A 218 3.06 11.80 -16.20
N ALA A 219 1.94 12.03 -16.88
CA ALA A 219 1.47 13.39 -17.16
C ALA A 219 1.09 14.19 -15.89
N GLY A 220 0.69 13.48 -14.82
CA GLY A 220 0.38 14.09 -13.52
C GLY A 220 1.62 14.68 -12.86
N ALA A 221 2.72 13.92 -12.81
CA ALA A 221 4.00 14.35 -12.26
C ALA A 221 4.54 15.59 -13.00
N ARG A 222 4.49 15.58 -14.34
CA ARG A 222 4.91 16.73 -15.16
C ARG A 222 4.08 17.98 -14.88
N ARG A 223 2.77 17.84 -14.76
CA ARG A 223 1.89 18.96 -14.40
C ARG A 223 2.19 19.52 -13.01
N ILE A 224 2.48 18.64 -12.05
CA ILE A 224 2.87 19.08 -10.69
C ILE A 224 4.21 19.82 -10.75
N SER A 225 5.19 19.31 -11.48
CA SER A 225 6.49 19.97 -11.61
C SER A 225 6.38 21.37 -12.26
N GLU A 226 5.49 21.54 -13.25
CA GLU A 226 5.22 22.86 -13.86
C GLU A 226 4.58 23.83 -12.85
N ILE A 227 3.63 23.37 -12.02
CA ILE A 227 3.02 24.18 -10.97
C ILE A 227 4.08 24.58 -9.93
N LEU A 228 4.89 23.62 -9.46
CA LEU A 228 5.98 23.89 -8.54
C LEU A 228 6.97 24.90 -9.12
N GLY A 229 7.34 24.78 -10.41
CA GLY A 229 8.26 25.67 -11.09
C GLY A 229 7.86 27.14 -11.01
N SER A 230 6.56 27.46 -10.91
CA SER A 230 6.08 28.85 -10.74
C SER A 230 6.36 29.45 -9.36
N ARG A 231 6.84 28.64 -8.40
CA ARG A 231 7.12 29.03 -7.00
C ARG A 231 8.60 28.97 -6.64
N PHE A 232 9.45 28.74 -7.62
CA PHE A 232 10.89 28.68 -7.48
C PHE A 232 11.57 29.57 -8.52
N ASP A 233 12.77 30.03 -8.25
CA ASP A 233 13.56 30.87 -9.16
C ASP A 233 13.95 30.10 -10.42
N SER A 234 14.24 28.81 -10.28
CA SER A 234 14.50 27.96 -11.43
C SER A 234 14.05 26.52 -11.22
N MET A 235 13.79 25.84 -12.33
CA MET A 235 13.46 24.42 -12.40
C MET A 235 14.33 23.77 -13.47
N ALA A 236 14.88 22.62 -13.17
CA ALA A 236 15.57 21.77 -14.13
C ALA A 236 15.07 20.33 -14.01
N GLU A 237 14.80 19.68 -15.13
CA GLU A 237 14.59 18.24 -15.15
C GLU A 237 15.94 17.54 -14.99
N ILE A 238 16.07 16.74 -13.93
CA ILE A 238 17.31 15.97 -13.66
C ILE A 238 17.32 14.73 -14.57
N GLY A 239 16.16 14.13 -14.79
CA GLY A 239 15.99 13.07 -15.77
C GLY A 239 15.16 11.88 -15.26
N PRO A 240 14.95 10.88 -16.14
CA PRO A 240 14.25 9.67 -15.79
C PRO A 240 15.16 8.73 -15.02
N THR A 241 14.55 7.94 -14.12
CA THR A 241 15.18 6.81 -13.44
C THR A 241 14.22 5.65 -13.33
N GLN A 242 14.72 4.48 -13.01
CA GLN A 242 13.91 3.28 -12.91
C GLN A 242 14.12 2.60 -11.58
N ARG A 243 13.05 2.26 -10.93
CA ARG A 243 13.07 1.33 -9.82
C ARG A 243 13.07 -0.09 -10.36
N ARG A 244 13.96 -0.94 -9.87
CA ARG A 244 14.19 -2.26 -10.43
C ARG A 244 14.25 -3.34 -9.36
N ARG A 245 13.87 -4.55 -9.76
CA ARG A 245 14.15 -5.78 -9.03
C ARG A 245 14.97 -6.70 -9.93
N GLY A 246 16.27 -6.80 -9.68
CA GLY A 246 17.18 -7.47 -10.61
C GLY A 246 17.07 -6.85 -12.02
N PRO A 247 16.87 -7.64 -13.07
CA PRO A 247 16.70 -7.14 -14.43
C PRO A 247 15.33 -6.50 -14.70
N GLY A 248 14.32 -6.78 -13.88
CA GLY A 248 12.94 -6.33 -14.10
C GLY A 248 12.70 -4.90 -13.63
N VAL A 249 12.07 -4.07 -14.46
CA VAL A 249 11.63 -2.71 -14.12
C VAL A 249 10.30 -2.78 -13.39
N THR A 250 10.23 -2.24 -12.16
CA THR A 250 9.01 -2.18 -11.35
C THR A 250 8.21 -0.90 -11.58
N ALA A 251 8.92 0.23 -11.75
CA ALA A 251 8.31 1.51 -12.08
C ALA A 251 9.33 2.45 -12.73
N ASP A 252 8.84 3.37 -13.56
CA ASP A 252 9.61 4.49 -14.10
C ASP A 252 9.31 5.73 -13.26
N TYR A 253 10.35 6.45 -12.92
CA TYR A 253 10.31 7.70 -12.15
C TYR A 253 10.99 8.82 -12.92
N ARG A 254 10.66 10.03 -12.57
CA ARG A 254 11.31 11.24 -13.06
C ARG A 254 11.61 12.17 -11.90
N LEU A 255 12.75 12.85 -11.99
CA LEU A 255 13.24 13.78 -10.98
C LEU A 255 13.33 15.17 -11.56
N TRP A 256 12.95 16.15 -10.75
CA TRP A 256 13.13 17.58 -11.02
C TRP A 256 13.82 18.24 -9.83
N GLY A 257 14.75 19.13 -10.12
CA GLY A 257 15.40 20.02 -9.16
C GLY A 257 14.83 21.42 -9.27
N PHE A 258 14.51 22.02 -8.14
CA PHE A 258 14.01 23.37 -8.01
C PHE A 258 14.94 24.16 -7.10
N THR A 259 15.29 25.40 -7.47
CA THR A 259 16.15 26.26 -6.66
C THR A 259 15.46 27.56 -6.32
N GLY A 260 15.73 28.08 -5.12
CA GLY A 260 15.24 29.38 -4.68
C GLY A 260 13.73 29.43 -4.51
N TRP A 261 13.19 28.73 -3.49
CA TRP A 261 11.77 28.84 -3.17
C TRP A 261 11.38 30.28 -2.82
N THR A 262 10.35 30.81 -3.43
CA THR A 262 9.91 32.21 -3.24
C THR A 262 9.30 32.51 -1.87
N GLY A 263 8.98 31.47 -1.07
CA GLY A 263 8.23 31.61 0.18
C GLY A 263 6.71 31.71 -0.03
N GLU A 264 6.24 31.70 -1.28
CA GLU A 264 4.80 31.70 -1.57
C GLU A 264 4.23 30.27 -1.54
N PRO A 265 2.96 30.11 -1.16
CA PRO A 265 2.27 28.81 -1.18
C PRO A 265 2.39 28.12 -2.55
N LEU A 266 2.60 26.80 -2.55
CA LEU A 266 2.81 26.00 -3.76
C LEU A 266 1.62 26.00 -4.74
N ALA A 267 0.47 26.53 -4.34
CA ALA A 267 -0.76 26.59 -5.15
C ALA A 267 -1.27 25.21 -5.64
N LEU A 268 -0.93 24.16 -4.90
CA LEU A 268 -1.35 22.79 -5.15
C LEU A 268 -2.76 22.63 -4.55
N SER A 269 -3.77 22.45 -5.40
CA SER A 269 -5.11 22.10 -4.94
C SER A 269 -5.13 20.63 -4.49
N PRO A 270 -5.66 20.31 -3.30
CA PRO A 270 -5.79 18.95 -2.79
C PRO A 270 -6.71 18.07 -3.65
#